data_f8452708305e20c4ce4b654f92899be2
#
_entry.id   f8452708305e20c4ce4b654f92899be2
#
_cell.length_a   1.000
_cell.length_b   1.000
_cell.length_c   1.000
_cell.angle_alpha   90.00
_cell.angle_beta   90.00
_cell.angle_gamma   90.00
#
_symmetry.space_group_name_H-M   'P 1'
#
loop_
_entity.id
_entity.type
_entity.pdbx_description
1 polymer ?
#
loop_
_entity_poly.entity_id
_entity_poly.type
_entity_poly.pdbx_seq_one_letter_code
_entity_poly.pdbx_strand_id
1 'polypeptide(L)'
;AIGVMTKDGIILAVEEKTRALQVEGITQKIFQVDDHIGVAAAGYIPDARVQVDNARYFSQSNKLTYDEPVDIETVAKHLADQNHQFTQYSGVRPFGVALIIAGIDRKGTNVYVIDPSGTYNSYSAIAIGTGSDEVNEFLEKNYKENITIEEAASLAIAAINLKSEEKSGVEHIKMSKILTKTNAIEKISSDELKKFDEAAKGKFVK
;
A
#
# COMPACT_ATOMS: atom_id res chain seq x y z
N ALA A 1 -2.60 -6.49 -2.43
CA ALA A 1 -1.93 -5.42 -1.68
C ALA A 1 -2.84 -4.97 -0.54
N ILE A 2 -2.27 -4.66 0.59
CA ILE A 2 -2.98 -4.30 1.82
C ILE A 2 -2.38 -3.03 2.41
N GLY A 3 -3.24 -2.12 2.89
CA GLY A 3 -2.87 -0.96 3.69
C GLY A 3 -3.60 -1.02 5.04
N VAL A 4 -2.89 -0.81 6.13
CA VAL A 4 -3.46 -0.79 7.49
C VAL A 4 -2.95 0.44 8.23
N MET A 5 -3.87 1.27 8.67
CA MET A 5 -3.60 2.49 9.42
C MET A 5 -3.62 2.21 10.93
N THR A 6 -2.68 2.78 11.64
CA THR A 6 -2.63 2.82 13.11
C THR A 6 -2.42 4.25 13.57
N LYS A 7 -2.56 4.52 14.86
CA LYS A 7 -2.25 5.85 15.40
C LYS A 7 -0.75 6.21 15.33
N ASP A 8 0.12 5.21 15.32
CA ASP A 8 1.58 5.38 15.36
C ASP A 8 2.23 5.27 13.97
N GLY A 9 1.44 4.97 12.93
CA GLY A 9 1.92 4.84 11.56
C GLY A 9 1.01 4.02 10.65
N ILE A 10 1.59 3.53 9.56
CA ILE A 10 0.88 2.78 8.52
C ILE A 10 1.71 1.57 8.11
N ILE A 11 1.06 0.45 7.85
CA ILE A 11 1.64 -0.73 7.22
C ILE A 11 1.13 -0.83 5.78
N LEU A 12 2.06 -1.00 4.85
CA LEU A 12 1.79 -1.44 3.48
C LEU A 12 2.36 -2.83 3.28
N ALA A 13 1.55 -3.78 2.85
CA ALA A 13 1.94 -5.16 2.62
C ALA A 13 1.46 -5.66 1.26
N VAL A 14 2.29 -6.45 0.59
CA VAL A 14 1.95 -7.05 -0.71
C VAL A 14 2.41 -8.49 -0.78
N GLU A 15 1.67 -9.30 -1.53
CA GLU A 15 2.17 -10.59 -1.99
C GLU A 15 3.01 -10.36 -3.26
N GLU A 16 4.27 -10.76 -3.21
CA GLU A 16 5.22 -10.63 -4.31
C GLU A 16 6.04 -11.91 -4.42
N LYS A 17 5.63 -12.78 -5.35
CA LYS A 17 6.33 -14.04 -5.62
C LYS A 17 7.56 -13.76 -6.48
N THR A 18 8.73 -14.06 -5.95
CA THR A 18 10.01 -13.92 -6.66
C THR A 18 10.42 -15.30 -7.18
N ARG A 19 10.76 -15.40 -8.47
CA ARG A 19 11.32 -16.64 -9.04
C ARG A 19 12.78 -16.80 -8.63
N ALA A 20 13.25 -18.06 -8.54
CA ALA A 20 14.59 -18.39 -8.04
C ALA A 20 15.76 -17.68 -8.76
N LEU A 21 15.60 -17.33 -10.03
CA LEU A 21 16.62 -16.62 -10.83
C LEU A 21 16.29 -15.15 -11.06
N GLN A 22 15.23 -14.63 -10.44
CA GLN A 22 14.84 -13.23 -10.55
C GLN A 22 15.69 -12.38 -9.62
N VAL A 23 16.27 -11.30 -10.15
CA VAL A 23 16.99 -10.32 -9.35
C VAL A 23 15.98 -9.51 -8.55
N GLU A 24 16.14 -9.50 -7.23
CA GLU A 24 15.26 -8.75 -6.32
C GLU A 24 15.38 -7.23 -6.58
N GLY A 25 14.27 -6.53 -6.35
CA GLY A 25 14.21 -5.07 -6.41
C GLY A 25 13.86 -4.47 -7.78
N ILE A 26 13.85 -5.25 -8.86
CA ILE A 26 13.44 -4.75 -10.19
C ILE A 26 11.92 -4.75 -10.34
N THR A 27 11.24 -5.78 -9.84
CA THR A 27 9.78 -5.88 -9.85
C THR A 27 9.28 -5.59 -8.44
N GLN A 28 8.84 -4.39 -8.19
CA GLN A 28 8.31 -3.97 -6.90
C GLN A 28 6.81 -3.71 -7.03
N LYS A 29 6.05 -4.05 -5.99
CA LYS A 29 4.65 -3.66 -5.84
C LYS A 29 4.47 -2.59 -4.75
N ILE A 30 5.50 -2.33 -3.93
CA ILE A 30 5.54 -1.20 -3.01
C ILE A 30 6.57 -0.20 -3.53
N PHE A 31 6.16 1.06 -3.66
CA PHE A 31 6.96 2.15 -4.19
C PHE A 31 7.01 3.30 -3.18
N GLN A 32 8.13 3.96 -3.12
CA GLN A 32 8.25 5.25 -2.45
C GLN A 32 7.97 6.36 -3.46
N VAL A 33 7.07 7.27 -3.12
CA VAL A 33 6.75 8.49 -3.89
C VAL A 33 7.53 9.68 -3.37
N ASP A 34 7.46 9.91 -2.07
CA ASP A 34 8.24 10.90 -1.34
C ASP A 34 8.67 10.28 0.00
N ASP A 35 9.42 10.97 0.83
CA ASP A 35 9.87 10.46 2.12
C ASP A 35 8.70 9.97 2.98
N HIS A 36 7.62 10.73 3.00
CA HIS A 36 6.42 10.50 3.80
C HIS A 36 5.30 9.75 3.05
N ILE A 37 5.48 9.37 1.77
CA ILE A 37 4.44 8.77 0.92
C ILE A 37 4.91 7.45 0.35
N GLY A 38 4.14 6.39 0.61
CA GLY A 38 4.29 5.07 0.01
C GLY A 38 3.06 4.69 -0.83
N VAL A 39 3.29 3.86 -1.84
CA VAL A 39 2.24 3.32 -2.71
C VAL A 39 2.37 1.81 -2.78
N ALA A 40 1.27 1.09 -2.60
CA ALA A 40 1.17 -0.33 -2.92
C ALA A 40 0.23 -0.54 -4.10
N ALA A 41 0.61 -1.40 -5.05
CA ALA A 41 -0.11 -1.58 -6.31
C ALA A 41 -0.64 -3.01 -6.47
N ALA A 42 -1.82 -3.12 -7.11
CA ALA A 42 -2.40 -4.39 -7.54
C ALA A 42 -2.96 -4.26 -8.96
N GLY A 43 -2.52 -5.13 -9.87
CA GLY A 43 -2.86 -5.10 -11.29
C GLY A 43 -1.64 -5.06 -12.19
N TYR A 44 -1.69 -4.29 -13.27
CA TYR A 44 -0.57 -4.13 -14.19
C TYR A 44 0.53 -3.23 -13.62
N ILE A 45 1.62 -3.84 -13.17
CA ILE A 45 2.75 -3.11 -12.54
C ILE A 45 3.41 -2.07 -13.47
N PRO A 46 3.53 -2.27 -14.79
CA PRO A 46 3.98 -1.20 -15.68
C PRO A 46 3.13 0.07 -15.60
N ASP A 47 1.80 -0.07 -15.50
CA ASP A 47 0.89 1.07 -15.32
C ASP A 47 1.11 1.74 -13.95
N ALA A 48 1.34 0.94 -12.90
CA ALA A 48 1.66 1.46 -11.58
C ALA A 48 2.92 2.33 -11.60
N ARG A 49 3.96 1.93 -12.31
CA ARG A 49 5.20 2.72 -12.44
C ARG A 49 4.95 4.08 -13.03
N VAL A 50 4.16 4.14 -14.12
CA VAL A 50 3.81 5.42 -14.76
C VAL A 50 3.08 6.34 -13.78
N GLN A 51 2.13 5.80 -13.02
CA GLN A 51 1.39 6.60 -12.02
C GLN A 51 2.29 7.02 -10.84
N VAL A 52 3.17 6.14 -10.37
CA VAL A 52 4.13 6.46 -9.31
C VAL A 52 5.09 7.57 -9.75
N ASP A 53 5.61 7.50 -10.98
CA ASP A 53 6.52 8.55 -11.50
C ASP A 53 5.79 9.88 -11.64
N ASN A 54 4.53 9.86 -12.05
CA ASN A 54 3.69 11.06 -12.07
C ASN A 54 3.44 11.61 -10.66
N ALA A 55 3.14 10.75 -9.68
CA ALA A 55 3.00 11.15 -8.28
C ALA A 55 4.28 11.77 -7.71
N ARG A 56 5.45 11.20 -8.04
CA ARG A 56 6.77 11.76 -7.66
C ARG A 56 6.97 13.16 -8.22
N TYR A 57 6.76 13.30 -9.53
CA TYR A 57 6.87 14.60 -10.19
C TYR A 57 5.94 15.62 -9.56
N PHE A 58 4.68 15.28 -9.36
CA PHE A 58 3.69 16.13 -8.74
C PHE A 58 4.09 16.55 -7.32
N SER A 59 4.53 15.59 -6.50
CA SER A 59 4.95 15.84 -5.11
C SER A 59 6.16 16.77 -5.04
N GLN A 60 7.17 16.56 -5.90
CA GLN A 60 8.35 17.40 -5.94
C GLN A 60 8.03 18.81 -6.48
N SER A 61 7.19 18.92 -7.50
CA SER A 61 6.74 20.20 -8.04
C SER A 61 5.96 21.01 -7.00
N ASN A 62 5.11 20.34 -6.21
CA ASN A 62 4.37 20.96 -5.11
C ASN A 62 5.34 21.49 -4.04
N LYS A 63 6.30 20.67 -3.62
CA LYS A 63 7.33 21.06 -2.64
C LYS A 63 8.17 22.26 -3.10
N LEU A 64 8.56 22.29 -4.38
CA LEU A 64 9.30 23.41 -4.95
C LEU A 64 8.46 24.70 -5.01
N THR A 65 7.15 24.59 -5.21
CA THR A 65 6.26 25.75 -5.35
C THR A 65 5.85 26.33 -4.00
N TYR A 66 5.58 25.46 -3.01
CA TYR A 66 4.99 25.87 -1.73
C TYR A 66 5.95 25.73 -0.53
N ASP A 67 7.15 25.19 -0.75
CA ASP A 67 8.17 24.93 0.28
C ASP A 67 7.65 24.04 1.45
N GLU A 68 6.69 23.17 1.14
CA GLU A 68 6.12 22.21 2.11
C GLU A 68 5.80 20.85 1.46
N PRO A 69 5.83 19.75 2.23
CA PRO A 69 5.40 18.44 1.74
C PRO A 69 3.94 18.47 1.31
N VAL A 70 3.64 17.75 0.22
CA VAL A 70 2.27 17.64 -0.30
C VAL A 70 1.40 16.79 0.61
N ASP A 71 0.13 17.17 0.82
CA ASP A 71 -0.85 16.35 1.55
C ASP A 71 -1.18 15.07 0.76
N ILE A 72 -1.39 13.94 1.46
CA ILE A 72 -1.63 12.63 0.85
C ILE A 72 -2.90 12.64 -0.02
N GLU A 73 -3.97 13.27 0.47
CA GLU A 73 -5.23 13.43 -0.27
C GLU A 73 -5.02 14.18 -1.60
N THR A 74 -4.16 15.18 -1.61
CA THR A 74 -3.86 15.97 -2.81
C THR A 74 -3.19 15.11 -3.88
N VAL A 75 -2.27 14.23 -3.51
CA VAL A 75 -1.64 13.26 -4.43
C VAL A 75 -2.67 12.23 -4.90
N ALA A 76 -3.50 11.70 -3.98
CA ALA A 76 -4.55 10.74 -4.31
C ALA A 76 -5.54 11.34 -5.33
N LYS A 77 -6.01 12.56 -5.09
CA LYS A 77 -6.88 13.27 -6.02
C LYS A 77 -6.23 13.51 -7.38
N HIS A 78 -4.97 13.93 -7.40
CA HIS A 78 -4.24 14.17 -8.67
C HIS A 78 -4.19 12.91 -9.54
N LEU A 79 -3.87 11.75 -8.96
CA LEU A 79 -3.86 10.48 -9.69
C LEU A 79 -5.25 10.00 -10.07
N ALA A 80 -6.25 10.21 -9.21
CA ALA A 80 -7.64 9.88 -9.51
C ALA A 80 -8.17 10.70 -10.70
N ASP A 81 -7.90 12.01 -10.72
CA ASP A 81 -8.26 12.89 -11.85
C ASP A 81 -7.59 12.42 -13.16
N GLN A 82 -6.33 12.00 -13.10
CA GLN A 82 -5.63 11.40 -14.26
C GLN A 82 -6.30 10.09 -14.72
N ASN A 83 -6.61 9.18 -13.79
CA ASN A 83 -7.32 7.94 -14.13
C ASN A 83 -8.64 8.24 -14.83
N HIS A 84 -9.41 9.18 -14.28
CA HIS A 84 -10.69 9.58 -14.86
C HIS A 84 -10.52 10.11 -16.30
N GLN A 85 -9.52 10.96 -16.54
CA GLN A 85 -9.24 11.47 -17.90
C GLN A 85 -8.98 10.34 -18.89
N PHE A 86 -8.23 9.30 -18.51
CA PHE A 86 -7.96 8.14 -19.37
C PHE A 86 -9.21 7.29 -19.65
N THR A 87 -10.28 7.42 -18.90
CA THR A 87 -11.58 6.81 -19.23
C THR A 87 -12.36 7.60 -20.28
N GLN A 88 -12.02 8.88 -20.50
CA GLN A 88 -12.77 9.79 -21.38
C GLN A 88 -12.10 10.02 -22.72
N TYR A 89 -10.79 9.83 -22.85
CA TYR A 89 -10.08 10.06 -24.10
C TYR A 89 -10.23 8.89 -25.08
N SER A 90 -10.55 9.23 -26.34
CA SER A 90 -10.59 8.25 -27.41
C SER A 90 -9.18 7.76 -27.76
N GLY A 91 -9.05 6.47 -28.06
CA GLY A 91 -7.79 5.87 -28.51
C GLY A 91 -6.81 5.49 -27.41
N VAL A 92 -7.15 5.70 -26.14
CA VAL A 92 -6.37 5.22 -24.99
C VAL A 92 -7.19 4.26 -24.15
N ARG A 93 -6.53 3.35 -23.43
CA ARG A 93 -7.20 2.49 -22.46
C ARG A 93 -7.05 3.09 -21.05
N PRO A 94 -8.00 2.82 -20.14
CA PRO A 94 -7.82 3.09 -18.71
C PRO A 94 -6.59 2.34 -18.17
N PHE A 95 -6.04 2.86 -17.07
CA PHE A 95 -5.00 2.15 -16.31
C PHE A 95 -5.55 0.84 -15.76
N GLY A 96 -4.76 -0.24 -15.89
CA GLY A 96 -5.13 -1.58 -15.42
C GLY A 96 -4.60 -1.86 -14.01
N VAL A 97 -4.59 -0.88 -13.12
CA VAL A 97 -4.02 -0.99 -11.78
C VAL A 97 -4.84 -0.20 -10.77
N ALA A 98 -5.05 -0.79 -9.59
CA ALA A 98 -5.50 -0.07 -8.42
C ALA A 98 -4.31 0.22 -7.51
N LEU A 99 -4.33 1.36 -6.84
CA LEU A 99 -3.27 1.82 -5.95
C LEU A 99 -3.80 2.07 -4.54
N ILE A 100 -3.01 1.67 -3.54
CA ILE A 100 -3.13 2.17 -2.17
C ILE A 100 -2.05 3.23 -2.00
N ILE A 101 -2.43 4.48 -1.77
CA ILE A 101 -1.53 5.56 -1.37
C ILE A 101 -1.63 5.73 0.12
N ALA A 102 -0.50 5.69 0.79
CA ALA A 102 -0.41 5.81 2.24
C ALA A 102 0.69 6.78 2.64
N GLY A 103 0.43 7.56 3.66
CA GLY A 103 1.42 8.50 4.15
C GLY A 103 0.95 9.27 5.38
N ILE A 104 1.83 10.13 5.86
CA ILE A 104 1.60 10.94 7.05
C ILE A 104 1.80 12.41 6.68
N ASP A 105 0.78 13.21 6.90
CA ASP A 105 0.79 14.65 6.69
C ASP A 105 0.32 15.41 7.93
N ARG A 106 0.03 16.71 7.79
CA ARG A 106 -0.45 17.56 8.88
C ARG A 106 -1.77 17.09 9.51
N LYS A 107 -2.57 16.32 8.77
CA LYS A 107 -3.85 15.75 9.22
C LYS A 107 -3.66 14.41 9.96
N GLY A 108 -2.45 13.85 9.96
CA GLY A 108 -2.10 12.57 10.57
C GLY A 108 -1.85 11.46 9.55
N THR A 109 -2.12 10.22 9.95
CA THR A 109 -1.99 9.04 9.10
C THR A 109 -3.14 8.95 8.10
N ASN A 110 -2.83 8.68 6.82
CA ASN A 110 -3.81 8.63 5.74
C ASN A 110 -3.56 7.42 4.84
N VAL A 111 -4.63 6.72 4.48
CA VAL A 111 -4.62 5.62 3.49
C VAL A 111 -5.76 5.85 2.51
N TYR A 112 -5.44 6.00 1.24
CA TYR A 112 -6.41 6.14 0.15
C TYR A 112 -6.27 5.00 -0.85
N VAL A 113 -7.39 4.52 -1.35
CA VAL A 113 -7.44 3.63 -2.53
C VAL A 113 -7.85 4.46 -3.73
N ILE A 114 -7.17 4.24 -4.85
CA ILE A 114 -7.51 4.81 -6.15
C ILE A 114 -7.76 3.65 -7.11
N ASP A 115 -8.90 3.66 -7.75
CA ASP A 115 -9.25 2.67 -8.76
C ASP A 115 -9.04 3.17 -10.20
N PRO A 116 -9.09 2.28 -11.21
CA PRO A 116 -8.95 2.68 -12.61
C PRO A 116 -10.01 3.65 -13.13
N SER A 117 -11.17 3.78 -12.47
CA SER A 117 -12.22 4.71 -12.87
C SER A 117 -11.94 6.16 -12.47
N GLY A 118 -10.98 6.35 -11.54
CA GLY A 118 -10.67 7.63 -10.94
C GLY A 118 -11.44 7.89 -9.64
N THR A 119 -12.10 6.87 -9.08
CA THR A 119 -12.66 6.97 -7.73
C THR A 119 -11.54 6.85 -6.71
N TYR A 120 -11.55 7.70 -5.67
CA TYR A 120 -10.65 7.55 -4.53
C TYR A 120 -11.42 7.65 -3.21
N ASN A 121 -11.06 6.79 -2.26
CA ASN A 121 -11.68 6.73 -0.94
C ASN A 121 -10.62 6.50 0.14
N SER A 122 -10.87 7.04 1.34
CA SER A 122 -10.03 6.83 2.51
C SER A 122 -10.50 5.62 3.31
N TYR A 123 -9.55 4.87 3.88
CA TYR A 123 -9.80 3.67 4.65
C TYR A 123 -8.88 3.59 5.87
N SER A 124 -9.38 2.98 6.94
CA SER A 124 -8.54 2.60 8.10
C SER A 124 -7.75 1.32 7.84
N ALA A 125 -8.35 0.37 7.12
CA ALA A 125 -7.68 -0.84 6.63
C ALA A 125 -8.38 -1.29 5.34
N ILE A 126 -7.59 -1.73 4.35
CA ILE A 126 -8.14 -2.12 3.05
C ILE A 126 -7.19 -3.06 2.31
N ALA A 127 -7.76 -3.97 1.55
CA ALA A 127 -7.06 -4.81 0.58
C ALA A 127 -7.57 -4.54 -0.83
N ILE A 128 -6.67 -4.59 -1.80
CA ILE A 128 -6.96 -4.48 -3.24
C ILE A 128 -6.32 -5.62 -4.02
N GLY A 129 -6.90 -5.97 -5.16
CA GLY A 129 -6.43 -7.03 -6.06
C GLY A 129 -7.24 -8.31 -5.93
N THR A 130 -6.69 -9.41 -6.46
CA THR A 130 -7.38 -10.70 -6.48
C THR A 130 -7.67 -11.21 -5.07
N GLY A 131 -8.93 -11.59 -4.82
CA GLY A 131 -9.38 -12.09 -3.52
C GLY A 131 -9.56 -11.02 -2.45
N SER A 132 -9.56 -9.74 -2.82
CA SER A 132 -9.70 -8.61 -1.88
C SER A 132 -10.99 -8.64 -1.08
N ASP A 133 -12.11 -9.15 -1.62
CA ASP A 133 -13.40 -9.14 -0.93
C ASP A 133 -13.35 -9.95 0.38
N GLU A 134 -12.87 -11.20 0.32
CA GLU A 134 -12.75 -12.04 1.52
C GLU A 134 -11.68 -11.51 2.49
N VAL A 135 -10.61 -10.91 1.95
CA VAL A 135 -9.57 -10.27 2.77
C VAL A 135 -10.13 -9.04 3.48
N ASN A 136 -10.96 -8.24 2.81
CA ASN A 136 -11.61 -7.08 3.42
C ASN A 136 -12.60 -7.49 4.52
N GLU A 137 -13.39 -8.56 4.32
CA GLU A 137 -14.22 -9.11 5.39
C GLU A 137 -13.40 -9.57 6.61
N PHE A 138 -12.22 -10.13 6.37
CA PHE A 138 -11.31 -10.52 7.45
C PHE A 138 -10.74 -9.29 8.18
N LEU A 139 -10.35 -8.26 7.44
CA LEU A 139 -9.85 -7.00 8.01
C LEU A 139 -10.93 -6.32 8.85
N GLU A 140 -12.18 -6.23 8.36
CA GLU A 140 -13.32 -5.66 9.08
C GLU A 140 -13.60 -6.35 10.42
N LYS A 141 -13.47 -7.69 10.47
CA LYS A 141 -13.67 -8.48 11.69
C LYS A 141 -12.55 -8.34 12.72
N ASN A 142 -11.33 -8.08 12.28
CA ASN A 142 -10.14 -8.15 13.13
C ASN A 142 -9.44 -6.80 13.36
N TYR A 143 -9.72 -5.79 12.55
CA TYR A 143 -9.17 -4.45 12.72
C TYR A 143 -9.75 -3.77 13.97
N LYS A 144 -8.91 -3.05 14.69
CA LYS A 144 -9.29 -2.20 15.82
C LYS A 144 -8.59 -0.86 15.68
N GLU A 145 -9.28 0.21 16.01
CA GLU A 145 -8.78 1.58 15.83
C GLU A 145 -7.45 1.88 16.54
N ASN A 146 -7.17 1.19 17.65
CA ASN A 146 -5.98 1.43 18.48
C ASN A 146 -4.95 0.29 18.39
N ILE A 147 -4.87 -0.44 17.28
CA ILE A 147 -3.83 -1.48 17.10
C ILE A 147 -2.44 -0.85 16.97
N THR A 148 -1.44 -1.58 17.46
CA THR A 148 -0.03 -1.19 17.29
C THR A 148 0.46 -1.48 15.87
N ILE A 149 1.63 -0.94 15.51
CA ILE A 149 2.29 -1.24 14.22
C ILE A 149 2.57 -2.75 14.07
N GLU A 150 3.01 -3.42 15.14
CA GLU A 150 3.30 -4.84 15.16
C GLU A 150 2.03 -5.68 14.96
N GLU A 151 0.93 -5.27 15.62
CA GLU A 151 -0.37 -5.92 15.44
C GLU A 151 -0.92 -5.72 14.03
N ALA A 152 -0.77 -4.52 13.46
CA ALA A 152 -1.17 -4.23 12.08
C ALA A 152 -0.34 -5.03 11.07
N ALA A 153 0.96 -5.19 11.29
CA ALA A 153 1.82 -6.02 10.47
C ALA A 153 1.39 -7.50 10.53
N SER A 154 1.14 -8.01 11.74
CA SER A 154 0.64 -9.38 11.94
C SER A 154 -0.73 -9.60 11.30
N LEU A 155 -1.63 -8.62 11.40
CA LEU A 155 -2.95 -8.65 10.75
C LEU A 155 -2.82 -8.70 9.22
N ALA A 156 -1.93 -7.90 8.64
CA ALA A 156 -1.67 -7.87 7.20
C ALA A 156 -1.08 -9.21 6.69
N ILE A 157 -0.18 -9.83 7.45
CA ILE A 157 0.37 -11.17 7.13
C ILE A 157 -0.74 -12.22 7.15
N ALA A 158 -1.55 -12.26 8.22
CA ALA A 158 -2.67 -13.19 8.32
C ALA A 158 -3.66 -13.01 7.16
N ALA A 159 -3.95 -11.76 6.80
CA ALA A 159 -4.84 -11.41 5.70
C ALA A 159 -4.31 -11.85 4.32
N ILE A 160 -3.01 -11.71 4.04
CA ILE A 160 -2.38 -12.21 2.81
C ILE A 160 -2.45 -13.74 2.78
N ASN A 161 -2.12 -14.40 3.87
CA ASN A 161 -2.08 -15.88 3.96
C ASN A 161 -3.45 -16.55 3.81
N LEU A 162 -4.56 -15.82 3.98
CA LEU A 162 -5.90 -16.35 3.69
C LEU A 162 -6.06 -16.76 2.23
N LYS A 163 -5.46 -16.05 1.31
CA LYS A 163 -5.61 -16.24 -0.14
C LYS A 163 -4.33 -16.66 -0.84
N SER A 164 -3.20 -16.64 -0.16
CA SER A 164 -1.95 -17.10 -0.73
C SER A 164 -2.00 -18.62 -0.97
N GLU A 165 -1.52 -19.03 -2.13
CA GLU A 165 -1.28 -20.46 -2.44
C GLU A 165 -0.12 -21.02 -1.59
N GLU A 166 0.82 -20.16 -1.21
CA GLU A 166 1.95 -20.49 -0.33
C GLU A 166 1.54 -20.25 1.12
N LYS A 167 1.02 -21.28 1.77
CA LYS A 167 0.53 -21.23 3.16
C LYS A 167 1.64 -21.31 4.22
N SER A 168 2.90 -21.37 3.82
CA SER A 168 4.03 -21.50 4.76
C SER A 168 5.11 -20.45 4.48
N GLY A 169 5.47 -19.71 5.53
CA GLY A 169 6.53 -18.70 5.47
C GLY A 169 6.06 -17.31 5.05
N VAL A 170 7.02 -16.38 5.01
CA VAL A 170 6.80 -14.96 4.68
C VAL A 170 7.63 -14.50 3.49
N GLU A 171 8.27 -15.42 2.78
CA GLU A 171 9.20 -15.12 1.69
C GLU A 171 8.51 -14.44 0.50
N HIS A 172 7.22 -14.75 0.31
CA HIS A 172 6.35 -14.16 -0.70
C HIS A 172 5.71 -12.83 -0.25
N ILE A 173 6.00 -12.35 0.97
CA ILE A 173 5.45 -11.12 1.51
C ILE A 173 6.51 -10.04 1.52
N LYS A 174 6.22 -8.88 0.94
CA LYS A 174 7.01 -7.66 1.09
C LYS A 174 6.18 -6.63 1.85
N MET A 175 6.82 -5.94 2.77
CA MET A 175 6.13 -5.01 3.66
C MET A 175 6.98 -3.76 3.91
N SER A 176 6.30 -2.63 4.05
CA SER A 176 6.90 -1.37 4.47
C SER A 176 6.05 -0.73 5.56
N LYS A 177 6.68 0.04 6.41
CA LYS A 177 6.04 0.85 7.45
C LYS A 177 6.33 2.32 7.23
N ILE A 178 5.40 3.18 7.60
CA ILE A 178 5.60 4.64 7.70
C ILE A 178 5.22 5.00 9.13
N LEU A 179 6.18 5.50 9.91
CA LEU A 179 5.97 5.82 11.32
C LEU A 179 5.78 7.32 11.52
N THR A 180 4.86 7.71 12.41
CA THR A 180 4.63 9.12 12.75
C THR A 180 5.88 9.80 13.35
N LYS A 181 6.77 9.03 13.99
CA LYS A 181 8.01 9.54 14.61
C LYS A 181 9.07 9.91 13.59
N THR A 182 9.24 9.13 12.52
CA THR A 182 10.27 9.33 11.50
C THR A 182 9.74 10.05 10.28
N ASN A 183 8.43 9.99 10.06
CA ASN A 183 7.73 10.46 8.86
C ASN A 183 8.42 10.00 7.57
N ALA A 184 8.89 8.76 7.56
CA ALA A 184 9.60 8.16 6.46
C ALA A 184 9.14 6.72 6.22
N ILE A 185 9.14 6.32 4.93
CA ILE A 185 8.86 4.94 4.56
C ILE A 185 10.10 4.08 4.76
N GLU A 186 9.93 2.99 5.48
CA GLU A 186 10.99 2.02 5.81
C GLU A 186 10.54 0.61 5.38
N LYS A 187 11.44 -0.12 4.71
CA LYS A 187 11.20 -1.54 4.41
C LYS A 187 11.33 -2.36 5.68
N ILE A 188 10.41 -3.30 5.87
CA ILE A 188 10.49 -4.28 6.97
C ILE A 188 11.41 -5.41 6.54
N SER A 189 12.36 -5.76 7.41
CA SER A 189 13.33 -6.82 7.16
C SER A 189 12.70 -8.21 7.24
N SER A 190 13.34 -9.20 6.60
CA SER A 190 12.88 -10.59 6.66
C SER A 190 12.81 -11.15 8.09
N ASP A 191 13.69 -10.70 8.98
CA ASP A 191 13.70 -11.14 10.37
C ASP A 191 12.53 -10.54 11.17
N GLU A 192 12.19 -9.26 10.91
CA GLU A 192 10.99 -8.64 11.48
C GLU A 192 9.71 -9.33 10.95
N LEU A 193 9.64 -9.64 9.64
CA LEU A 193 8.50 -10.35 9.04
C LEU A 193 8.28 -11.70 9.70
N LYS A 194 9.32 -12.48 10.00
CA LYS A 194 9.20 -13.76 10.70
C LYS A 194 8.60 -13.61 12.09
N LYS A 195 9.02 -12.59 12.84
CA LYS A 195 8.45 -12.30 14.17
C LYS A 195 6.97 -11.95 14.10
N PHE A 196 6.58 -11.16 13.09
CA PHE A 196 5.17 -10.80 12.89
C PHE A 196 4.31 -11.99 12.43
N ASP A 197 4.88 -12.92 11.65
CA ASP A 197 4.21 -14.18 11.26
C ASP A 197 3.94 -15.10 12.47
N GLU A 198 4.92 -15.26 13.36
CA GLU A 198 4.73 -16.01 14.59
C GLU A 198 3.61 -15.40 15.45
N ALA A 199 3.58 -14.08 15.58
CA ALA A 199 2.52 -13.38 16.29
C ALA A 199 1.16 -13.53 15.57
N ALA A 200 1.14 -13.51 14.24
CA ALA A 200 -0.06 -13.71 13.43
C ALA A 200 -0.66 -15.11 13.62
N LYS A 201 0.17 -16.15 13.61
CA LYS A 201 -0.25 -17.54 13.85
C LYS A 201 -0.86 -17.74 15.24
N GLY A 202 -0.33 -17.06 16.24
CA GLY A 202 -0.86 -17.15 17.61
C GLY A 202 -2.19 -16.40 17.82
N LYS A 203 -2.50 -15.40 17.00
CA LYS A 203 -3.63 -14.49 17.20
C LYS A 203 -4.78 -14.69 16.21
N PHE A 204 -4.47 -14.96 14.94
CA PHE A 204 -5.43 -14.93 13.84
C PHE A 204 -5.62 -16.29 13.13
N VAL A 205 -4.71 -17.23 13.29
CA VAL A 205 -4.81 -18.56 12.70
C VAL A 205 -5.16 -19.55 13.83
N LYS A 206 -6.40 -20.03 13.82
CA LYS A 206 -6.85 -21.14 14.64
C LYS A 206 -6.90 -22.42 13.82
#